data_e36ee552fcf287bb16250e0376a741e7
#
_entry.id   e36ee552fcf287bb16250e0376a741e7
#
_cell.length_a   1.000
_cell.length_b   1.000
_cell.length_c   1.000
_cell.angle_alpha   90.00
_cell.angle_beta   90.00
_cell.angle_gamma   90.00
#
_symmetry.space_group_name_H-M   'P 1'
#
loop_
_entity.id
_entity.type
_entity.pdbx_description
1 polymer ?
#
loop_
_entity_poly.entity_id
_entity_poly.type
_entity_poly.pdbx_seq_one_letter_code
_entity_poly.pdbx_strand_id
1 'polypeptide(L)'
;MQIFSSPNLKDWTYESSFGEGQGAHGGVWECPDLFELPVEGTNEKKWVLLCNLNPGGPFGGSATQYFVGTFNGKEFVNESPSKTKWMDWGKDHYATVTWSDAPDNRRIAIDGMRTWEDGNAVRPSHARTTIS
;
A
#
# COMPACT_ATOMS: atom_id res chain seq x y z
N MET A 1 -0.70 -5.30 10.79
CA MET A 1 -0.73 -3.81 10.85
C MET A 1 -1.68 -3.40 11.94
N GLN A 2 -1.38 -2.32 12.69
CA GLN A 2 -2.24 -1.80 13.75
C GLN A 2 -2.75 -0.42 13.37
N ILE A 3 -3.99 -0.14 13.71
CA ILE A 3 -4.67 1.13 13.46
C ILE A 3 -4.90 1.83 14.80
N PHE A 4 -4.47 3.07 14.88
CA PHE A 4 -4.64 3.93 16.03
C PHE A 4 -5.33 5.23 15.62
N SER A 5 -6.13 5.80 16.48
CA SER A 5 -6.70 7.14 16.34
C SER A 5 -6.14 8.10 17.38
N SER A 6 -6.12 9.39 17.06
CA SER A 6 -5.74 10.43 18.00
C SER A 6 -6.45 11.75 17.67
N PRO A 7 -7.01 12.45 18.65
CA PRO A 7 -7.61 13.76 18.45
C PRO A 7 -6.58 14.89 18.30
N ASN A 8 -5.32 14.67 18.69
CA ASN A 8 -4.30 15.71 18.82
C ASN A 8 -2.87 15.28 18.46
N LEU A 9 -2.70 14.07 17.89
CA LEU A 9 -1.42 13.44 17.54
C LEU A 9 -0.48 13.18 18.73
N LYS A 10 -1.02 13.19 19.95
CA LYS A 10 -0.29 12.91 21.20
C LYS A 10 -0.92 11.77 21.98
N ASP A 11 -2.23 11.80 22.12
CA ASP A 11 -3.00 10.79 22.86
C ASP A 11 -3.55 9.79 21.86
N TRP A 12 -2.99 8.58 21.83
CA TRP A 12 -3.31 7.56 20.86
C TRP A 12 -4.15 6.44 21.46
N THR A 13 -5.23 6.08 20.77
CA THR A 13 -6.10 4.96 21.10
C THR A 13 -5.93 3.87 20.06
N TYR A 14 -5.68 2.64 20.50
CA TYR A 14 -5.72 1.48 19.63
C TYR A 14 -7.15 1.20 19.20
N GLU A 15 -7.38 1.07 17.91
CA GLU A 15 -8.69 0.81 17.34
C GLU A 15 -8.83 -0.63 16.83
N SER A 16 -7.91 -1.08 15.99
CA SER A 16 -7.98 -2.42 15.37
C SER A 16 -6.64 -2.91 14.82
N SER A 17 -6.63 -4.18 14.40
CA SER A 17 -5.54 -4.77 13.62
C SER A 17 -6.02 -5.27 12.27
N PHE A 18 -5.15 -5.22 11.28
CA PHE A 18 -5.40 -5.73 9.93
C PHE A 18 -4.24 -6.60 9.45
N GLY A 19 -4.55 -7.63 8.65
CA GLY A 19 -3.59 -8.40 7.86
C GLY A 19 -3.36 -9.82 8.35
N GLU A 20 -3.85 -10.21 9.54
CA GLU A 20 -3.74 -11.60 10.00
C GLU A 20 -4.48 -12.54 9.03
N GLY A 21 -3.73 -13.50 8.45
CA GLY A 21 -4.28 -14.44 7.47
C GLY A 21 -4.64 -13.84 6.10
N GLN A 22 -4.29 -12.60 5.82
CA GLN A 22 -4.59 -11.91 4.56
C GLN A 22 -3.33 -11.31 3.95
N GLY A 23 -3.24 -11.38 2.61
CA GLY A 23 -2.08 -10.89 1.87
C GLY A 23 -0.85 -11.79 2.00
N ALA A 24 0.27 -11.30 1.50
CA ALA A 24 1.55 -11.99 1.56
C ALA A 24 2.32 -11.61 2.83
N HIS A 25 2.96 -12.61 3.45
CA HIS A 25 3.72 -12.47 4.70
C HIS A 25 5.16 -13.00 4.58
N GLY A 26 5.71 -13.02 3.36
CA GLY A 26 7.09 -13.48 3.12
C GLY A 26 8.18 -12.56 3.67
N GLY A 27 7.82 -11.39 4.16
CA GLY A 27 8.73 -10.39 4.71
C GLY A 27 8.03 -9.41 5.65
N VAL A 28 8.72 -8.33 5.97
CA VAL A 28 8.20 -7.27 6.84
C VAL A 28 7.26 -6.35 6.06
N TRP A 29 6.13 -6.02 6.66
CA TRP A 29 5.19 -5.02 6.13
C TRP A 29 5.63 -3.62 6.54
N GLU A 30 5.83 -2.75 5.55
CA GLU A 30 6.40 -1.41 5.74
C GLU A 30 5.63 -0.36 4.93
N CYS A 31 5.83 0.91 5.26
CA CYS A 31 5.29 2.07 4.55
C CYS A 31 3.80 1.94 4.21
N PRO A 32 2.90 1.73 5.20
CA PRO A 32 1.48 1.65 4.91
C PRO A 32 0.93 3.00 4.46
N ASP A 33 -0.01 2.97 3.50
CA ASP A 33 -0.76 4.13 3.08
C ASP A 33 -2.25 3.75 2.93
N LEU A 34 -3.15 4.58 3.44
CA LEU A 34 -4.58 4.32 3.46
C LEU A 34 -5.34 5.55 2.92
N PHE A 35 -6.09 5.36 1.85
CA PHE A 35 -6.81 6.44 1.17
C PHE A 35 -8.06 5.95 0.46
N GLU A 36 -8.95 6.88 0.14
CA GLU A 36 -10.18 6.62 -0.61
C GLU A 36 -10.01 7.00 -2.07
N LEU A 37 -10.53 6.16 -2.98
CA LEU A 37 -10.57 6.42 -4.41
C LEU A 37 -11.98 6.24 -4.98
N PRO A 38 -12.37 7.03 -5.98
CA PRO A 38 -13.58 6.77 -6.76
C PRO A 38 -13.41 5.48 -7.58
N VAL A 39 -14.49 4.73 -7.73
CA VAL A 39 -14.54 3.58 -8.63
C VAL A 39 -14.95 4.06 -10.01
N GLU A 40 -14.08 3.87 -11.01
CA GLU A 40 -14.33 4.33 -12.37
C GLU A 40 -15.66 3.80 -12.93
N GLY A 41 -16.41 4.68 -13.59
CA GLY A 41 -17.71 4.35 -14.17
C GLY A 41 -18.87 4.20 -13.18
N THR A 42 -18.65 4.50 -11.90
CA THR A 42 -19.68 4.45 -10.85
C THR A 42 -19.68 5.73 -10.00
N ASN A 43 -20.65 5.84 -9.08
CA ASN A 43 -20.65 6.87 -8.05
C ASN A 43 -20.09 6.36 -6.70
N GLU A 44 -19.53 5.16 -6.69
CA GLU A 44 -18.99 4.54 -5.49
C GLU A 44 -17.56 4.98 -5.24
N LYS A 45 -17.16 4.89 -3.98
CA LYS A 45 -15.77 5.03 -3.55
C LYS A 45 -15.36 3.80 -2.76
N LYS A 46 -14.08 3.46 -2.83
CA LYS A 46 -13.47 2.38 -2.07
C LYS A 46 -12.23 2.87 -1.36
N TRP A 47 -11.96 2.28 -0.23
CA TRP A 47 -10.70 2.48 0.47
C TRP A 47 -9.64 1.52 -0.07
N VAL A 48 -8.45 2.05 -0.23
CA VAL A 48 -7.27 1.30 -0.65
C VAL A 48 -6.23 1.38 0.45
N LEU A 49 -5.75 0.24 0.88
CA LEU A 49 -4.64 0.11 1.83
C LEU A 49 -3.45 -0.46 1.09
N LEU A 50 -2.36 0.29 1.01
CA LEU A 50 -1.08 -0.15 0.47
C LEU A 50 -0.19 -0.66 1.60
N CYS A 51 0.67 -1.60 1.26
CA CYS A 51 1.68 -2.11 2.17
C CYS A 51 2.87 -2.66 1.37
N ASN A 52 4.04 -2.15 1.66
CA ASN A 52 5.29 -2.63 1.07
C ASN A 52 5.78 -3.87 1.81
N LEU A 53 6.43 -4.76 1.09
CA LEU A 53 6.91 -6.04 1.59
C LEU A 53 8.35 -6.27 1.13
N ASN A 54 9.25 -6.60 2.07
CA ASN A 54 10.63 -6.92 1.75
C ASN A 54 11.19 -8.00 2.71
N PRO A 55 11.62 -9.17 2.17
CA PRO A 55 11.32 -9.70 0.84
C PRO A 55 9.88 -10.20 0.73
N GLY A 56 9.55 -10.98 -0.27
CA GLY A 56 8.27 -11.70 -0.35
C GLY A 56 7.38 -11.29 -1.52
N GLY A 57 7.92 -10.53 -2.46
CA GLY A 57 7.24 -10.23 -3.72
C GLY A 57 6.95 -11.49 -4.56
N PRO A 58 6.06 -11.39 -5.56
CA PRO A 58 5.56 -12.54 -6.32
C PRO A 58 6.63 -13.25 -7.13
N PHE A 59 7.72 -12.56 -7.47
CA PHE A 59 8.86 -13.12 -8.21
C PHE A 59 10.17 -13.08 -7.42
N GLY A 60 10.09 -12.97 -6.09
CA GLY A 60 11.21 -12.71 -5.20
C GLY A 60 11.51 -11.20 -5.12
N GLY A 61 12.37 -10.78 -4.19
CA GLY A 61 12.64 -9.38 -3.94
C GLY A 61 11.52 -8.66 -3.20
N SER A 62 11.49 -7.34 -3.33
CA SER A 62 10.47 -6.49 -2.71
C SER A 62 9.24 -6.32 -3.59
N ALA A 63 8.13 -5.90 -3.01
CA ALA A 63 6.90 -5.57 -3.74
C ALA A 63 5.98 -4.68 -2.90
N THR A 64 5.00 -4.07 -3.55
CA THR A 64 3.88 -3.40 -2.88
C THR A 64 2.61 -4.19 -3.14
N GLN A 65 2.02 -4.70 -2.07
CA GLN A 65 0.68 -5.28 -2.11
C GLN A 65 -0.37 -4.23 -1.74
N TYR A 66 -1.59 -4.44 -2.23
CA TYR A 66 -2.69 -3.57 -1.89
C TYR A 66 -3.98 -4.35 -1.59
N PHE A 67 -4.83 -3.74 -0.81
CA PHE A 67 -6.12 -4.25 -0.41
C PHE A 67 -7.18 -3.21 -0.75
N VAL A 68 -8.32 -3.66 -1.27
CA VAL A 68 -9.48 -2.81 -1.55
C VAL A 68 -10.60 -3.20 -0.61
N GLY A 69 -11.25 -2.20 -0.04
CA GLY A 69 -12.30 -2.48 0.93
C GLY A 69 -13.01 -1.25 1.46
N THR A 70 -13.45 -1.34 2.68
CA THR A 70 -14.12 -0.26 3.42
C THR A 70 -13.32 0.12 4.67
N PHE A 71 -13.39 1.38 5.06
CA PHE A 71 -12.80 1.88 6.29
C PHE A 71 -13.77 2.83 6.98
N ASN A 72 -14.05 2.58 8.24
CA ASN A 72 -15.01 3.35 9.04
C ASN A 72 -14.35 4.37 9.99
N GLY A 73 -13.05 4.63 9.81
CA GLY A 73 -12.25 5.47 10.70
C GLY A 73 -11.56 4.69 11.82
N LYS A 74 -11.89 3.41 12.02
CA LYS A 74 -11.36 2.55 13.08
C LYS A 74 -10.89 1.20 12.57
N GLU A 75 -11.58 0.62 11.61
CA GLU A 75 -11.33 -0.70 11.09
C GLU A 75 -11.35 -0.69 9.57
N PHE A 76 -10.38 -1.38 8.96
CA PHE A 76 -10.35 -1.66 7.53
C PHE A 76 -10.81 -3.10 7.27
N VAL A 77 -11.79 -3.25 6.36
CA VAL A 77 -12.33 -4.54 5.96
C VAL A 77 -12.02 -4.79 4.49
N ASN A 78 -11.20 -5.81 4.21
CA ASN A 78 -10.82 -6.20 2.85
C ASN A 78 -11.94 -6.97 2.16
N GLU A 79 -12.33 -6.57 0.95
CA GLU A 79 -13.37 -7.23 0.15
C GLU A 79 -12.93 -8.55 -0.48
N SER A 80 -11.63 -8.81 -0.55
CA SER A 80 -11.07 -9.99 -1.21
C SER A 80 -9.98 -10.66 -0.35
N PRO A 81 -10.31 -11.16 0.84
CA PRO A 81 -9.31 -11.63 1.81
C PRO A 81 -8.48 -12.83 1.32
N SER A 82 -8.99 -13.62 0.40
CA SER A 82 -8.29 -14.77 -0.18
C SER A 82 -7.37 -14.43 -1.36
N LYS A 83 -7.30 -13.15 -1.79
CA LYS A 83 -6.53 -12.72 -2.95
C LYS A 83 -5.48 -11.71 -2.55
N THR A 84 -4.21 -12.00 -2.86
CA THR A 84 -3.14 -11.00 -2.81
C THR A 84 -3.11 -10.24 -4.12
N LYS A 85 -3.14 -8.91 -4.03
CA LYS A 85 -3.06 -8.00 -5.18
C LYS A 85 -1.75 -7.24 -5.11
N TRP A 86 -1.09 -7.07 -6.24
CA TRP A 86 0.21 -6.45 -6.36
C TRP A 86 0.13 -5.21 -7.25
N MET A 87 0.82 -4.15 -6.87
CA MET A 87 0.92 -2.94 -7.70
C MET A 87 1.86 -3.11 -8.87
N ASP A 88 2.84 -3.97 -8.73
CA ASP A 88 3.82 -4.30 -9.76
C ASP A 88 4.18 -5.80 -9.71
N TRP A 89 4.69 -6.32 -10.83
CA TRP A 89 5.09 -7.71 -10.99
C TRP A 89 6.60 -7.87 -11.17
N GLY A 90 7.37 -6.80 -11.00
CA GLY A 90 8.83 -6.83 -10.96
C GLY A 90 9.40 -7.28 -9.61
N LYS A 91 10.72 -7.24 -9.49
CA LYS A 91 11.44 -7.59 -8.25
C LYS A 91 11.82 -6.40 -7.39
N ASP A 92 11.73 -5.20 -7.94
CA ASP A 92 12.39 -4.00 -7.39
C ASP A 92 11.42 -2.92 -6.94
N HIS A 93 10.11 -3.19 -6.97
CA HIS A 93 9.09 -2.25 -6.56
C HIS A 93 9.04 -2.16 -5.03
N TYR A 94 9.39 -0.99 -4.48
CA TYR A 94 9.48 -0.82 -3.04
C TYR A 94 9.31 0.61 -2.55
N ALA A 95 8.91 0.74 -1.27
CA ALA A 95 8.74 2.01 -0.58
C ALA A 95 7.76 2.96 -1.29
N THR A 96 6.71 2.40 -1.85
CA THR A 96 5.64 3.17 -2.50
C THR A 96 5.04 4.17 -1.54
N VAL A 97 4.94 5.40 -1.97
CA VAL A 97 4.19 6.47 -1.31
C VAL A 97 3.26 7.15 -2.30
N THR A 98 2.18 7.75 -1.82
CA THR A 98 1.24 8.42 -2.69
C THR A 98 1.11 9.89 -2.34
N TRP A 99 0.88 10.75 -3.36
CA TRP A 99 0.51 12.13 -3.15
C TRP A 99 -1.00 12.26 -2.92
N SER A 100 -1.38 12.88 -1.81
CA SER A 100 -2.70 13.47 -1.62
C SER A 100 -2.78 14.80 -2.37
N ASP A 101 -3.99 15.24 -2.67
CA ASP A 101 -4.29 16.56 -3.23
C ASP A 101 -3.58 16.86 -4.58
N ALA A 102 -3.31 15.84 -5.37
CA ALA A 102 -2.84 16.03 -6.74
C ALA A 102 -3.95 16.70 -7.60
N PRO A 103 -3.57 17.51 -8.62
CA PRO A 103 -4.56 18.11 -9.53
C PRO A 103 -5.51 17.07 -10.12
N ASP A 104 -6.75 17.47 -10.38
CA ASP A 104 -7.81 16.64 -10.96
C ASP A 104 -8.24 15.44 -10.08
N ASN A 105 -8.07 15.54 -8.76
CA ASN A 105 -8.38 14.49 -7.79
C ASN A 105 -7.68 13.15 -8.07
N ARG A 106 -6.57 13.18 -8.78
CA ARG A 106 -5.77 11.98 -9.04
C ARG A 106 -4.99 11.58 -7.79
N ARG A 107 -4.83 10.29 -7.61
CA ARG A 107 -3.84 9.74 -6.68
C ARG A 107 -2.63 9.27 -7.48
N ILE A 108 -1.46 9.83 -7.18
CA ILE A 108 -0.22 9.52 -7.88
C ILE A 108 0.69 8.80 -6.91
N ALA A 109 1.11 7.59 -7.27
CA ALA A 109 2.10 6.84 -6.53
C ALA A 109 3.49 7.02 -7.13
N ILE A 110 4.50 6.98 -6.29
CA ILE A 110 5.91 6.85 -6.67
C ILE A 110 6.53 5.74 -5.83
N ASP A 111 7.41 5.00 -6.44
CA ASP A 111 8.16 3.91 -5.82
C ASP A 111 9.63 3.98 -6.15
N GLY A 112 10.45 3.31 -5.34
CA GLY A 112 11.84 3.05 -5.63
C GLY A 112 11.97 1.74 -6.39
N MET A 113 12.56 1.75 -7.58
CA MET A 113 12.94 0.53 -8.31
C MET A 113 14.33 0.09 -7.84
N ARG A 114 14.41 -0.52 -6.67
CA ARG A 114 15.70 -0.98 -6.12
C ARG A 114 15.51 -2.00 -5.02
N THR A 115 16.20 -3.14 -5.12
CA THR A 115 16.38 -4.02 -3.98
C THR A 115 17.60 -3.57 -3.16
N TRP A 116 17.57 -3.78 -1.85
CA TRP A 116 18.74 -3.56 -0.99
C TRP A 116 19.91 -4.48 -1.38
N GLU A 117 19.64 -5.61 -2.01
CA GLU A 117 20.62 -6.57 -2.49
C GLU A 117 21.42 -6.05 -3.68
N ASP A 118 20.80 -5.25 -4.56
CA ASP A 118 21.41 -4.71 -5.77
C ASP A 118 22.07 -3.33 -5.54
N GLY A 119 22.16 -2.89 -4.31
CA GLY A 119 22.54 -1.55 -3.87
C GLY A 119 23.84 -0.96 -4.44
N ASN A 120 24.70 -1.76 -5.06
CA ASN A 120 25.96 -1.35 -5.66
C ASN A 120 26.01 -1.46 -7.19
N ALA A 121 25.00 -2.03 -7.85
CA ALA A 121 25.10 -2.41 -9.26
C ALA A 121 24.28 -1.55 -10.23
N VAL A 122 23.24 -0.86 -9.79
CA VAL A 122 22.33 -0.15 -10.72
C VAL A 122 22.05 1.28 -10.26
N ARG A 123 22.10 2.24 -11.20
CA ARG A 123 21.65 3.61 -10.95
C ARG A 123 20.15 3.62 -10.69
N PRO A 124 19.65 4.41 -9.73
CA PRO A 124 18.22 4.45 -9.42
C PRO A 124 17.44 4.99 -10.63
N SER A 125 16.56 4.16 -11.16
CA SER A 125 15.46 4.62 -12.02
C SER A 125 14.22 4.79 -11.13
N HIS A 126 13.48 5.86 -11.34
CA HIS A 126 12.23 6.10 -10.62
C HIS A 126 11.08 5.78 -11.56
N ALA A 127 10.26 4.83 -11.19
CA ALA A 127 9.01 4.57 -11.90
C ALA A 127 7.88 5.40 -11.29
N ARG A 128 6.99 5.87 -12.14
CA ARG A 128 5.79 6.60 -11.76
C ARG A 128 4.57 5.76 -12.10
N THR A 129 3.79 5.38 -11.11
CA THR A 129 2.54 4.66 -11.29
C THR A 129 1.37 5.57 -10.95
N THR A 130 0.38 5.64 -11.83
CA THR A 130 -0.89 6.33 -11.54
C THR A 130 -1.92 5.27 -11.16
N ILE A 131 -2.56 5.46 -10.03
CA ILE A 131 -3.66 4.61 -9.58
C ILE A 131 -4.96 5.32 -10.02
N SER A 132 -5.69 4.74 -10.93
CA SER A 132 -7.00 5.20 -11.40
C SER A 132 -8.11 4.24 -10.97
#